data_a9d02f190b8de4895e75d137e390cd32
#
_entry.id   a9d02f190b8de4895e75d137e390cd32
#
_cell.length_a   1.000
_cell.length_b   1.000
_cell.length_c   1.000
_cell.angle_alpha   90.00
_cell.angle_beta   90.00
_cell.angle_gamma   90.00
#
_symmetry.space_group_name_H-M   'P 1'
#
loop_
_entity.id
_entity.type
_entity.pdbx_description
1 polymer ?
#
loop_
_entity_poly.entity_id
_entity_poly.type
_entity_poly.pdbx_seq_one_letter_code
_entity_poly.pdbx_strand_id
1 'polypeptide(L)'
;MSDKAQRRAARLAVEDYHQAQLRELVARVGQAVDRYRAGELDAFDVDQVLFQYSRAAKELWKFCNTLQVEVAAQVIREQPPSDWWERAAPRQR
;
A
#
# COMPACT_ATOMS: atom_id res chain seq x y z
N MET A 1 26.29 -17.82 11.38
CA MET A 1 25.07 -17.50 10.86
C MET A 1 24.09 -17.06 11.87
N SER A 2 23.52 -15.97 11.69
CA SER A 2 22.75 -15.35 12.75
C SER A 2 21.31 -15.15 12.33
N ASP A 3 20.41 -15.72 13.12
CA ASP A 3 18.98 -15.46 12.96
C ASP A 3 18.67 -13.97 13.07
N LYS A 4 19.45 -13.26 13.88
CA LYS A 4 19.34 -11.82 14.01
C LYS A 4 19.60 -11.10 12.69
N ALA A 5 20.65 -11.51 11.98
CA ALA A 5 21.00 -10.88 10.70
C ALA A 5 19.94 -11.15 9.66
N GLN A 6 19.43 -12.38 9.60
CA GLN A 6 18.36 -12.75 8.68
C GLN A 6 17.07 -12.00 8.98
N ARG A 7 16.73 -11.88 10.26
CA ARG A 7 15.54 -11.17 10.69
C ARG A 7 15.63 -9.68 10.39
N ARG A 8 16.81 -9.11 10.57
CA ARG A 8 17.06 -7.70 10.24
C ARG A 8 16.91 -7.46 8.76
N ALA A 9 17.50 -8.34 7.94
CA ALA A 9 17.38 -8.22 6.49
C ALA A 9 15.92 -8.35 6.03
N ALA A 10 15.18 -9.27 6.64
CA ALA A 10 13.78 -9.45 6.33
C ALA A 10 12.97 -8.19 6.70
N ARG A 11 13.27 -7.61 7.86
CA ARG A 11 12.58 -6.41 8.30
C ARG A 11 12.81 -5.24 7.35
N LEU A 12 14.06 -5.07 6.89
CA LEU A 12 14.39 -4.02 5.93
C LEU A 12 13.68 -4.24 4.60
N ALA A 13 13.62 -5.49 4.14
CA ALA A 13 12.94 -5.82 2.88
C ALA A 13 11.45 -5.47 2.97
N VAL A 14 10.82 -5.78 4.10
CA VAL A 14 9.40 -5.46 4.31
C VAL A 14 9.19 -3.95 4.39
N GLU A 15 10.06 -3.23 5.08
CA GLU A 15 9.95 -1.77 5.19
C GLU A 15 10.09 -1.11 3.82
N ASP A 16 11.06 -1.54 3.02
CA ASP A 16 11.28 -0.99 1.68
C ASP A 16 10.06 -1.24 0.79
N TYR A 17 9.53 -2.46 0.83
CA TYR A 17 8.33 -2.81 0.09
C TYR A 17 7.14 -1.95 0.54
N HIS A 18 6.93 -1.87 1.85
CA HIS A 18 5.81 -1.12 2.42
C HIS A 18 5.87 0.34 1.97
N GLN A 19 7.04 0.96 2.09
CA GLN A 19 7.19 2.36 1.71
C GLN A 19 6.97 2.57 0.22
N ALA A 20 7.48 1.67 -0.62
CA ALA A 20 7.30 1.78 -2.07
C ALA A 20 5.82 1.67 -2.46
N GLN A 21 5.11 0.71 -1.88
CA GLN A 21 3.70 0.52 -2.17
C GLN A 21 2.86 1.69 -1.63
N LEU A 22 3.19 2.15 -0.43
CA LEU A 22 2.48 3.28 0.16
C LEU A 22 2.68 4.55 -0.67
N ARG A 23 3.89 4.73 -1.22
CA ARG A 23 4.18 5.88 -2.09
C ARG A 23 3.27 5.89 -3.32
N GLU A 24 3.00 4.72 -3.90
CA GLU A 24 2.08 4.61 -5.03
C GLU A 24 0.65 4.99 -4.64
N LEU A 25 0.22 4.59 -3.44
CA LEU A 25 -1.11 4.95 -2.95
C LEU A 25 -1.22 6.47 -2.72
N VAL A 26 -0.18 7.06 -2.14
CA VAL A 26 -0.15 8.52 -1.91
C VAL A 26 -0.19 9.26 -3.25
N ALA A 27 0.47 8.73 -4.27
CA ALA A 27 0.45 9.36 -5.60
C ALA A 27 -0.97 9.42 -6.16
N ARG A 28 -1.79 8.41 -5.90
CA ARG A 28 -3.20 8.42 -6.34
C ARG A 28 -3.97 9.57 -5.70
N VAL A 29 -3.73 9.82 -4.41
CA VAL A 29 -4.36 10.94 -3.72
C VAL A 29 -3.90 12.27 -4.33
N GLY A 30 -2.60 12.40 -4.59
CA GLY A 30 -2.06 13.61 -5.20
C GLY A 30 -2.69 13.91 -6.55
N GLN A 31 -2.84 12.88 -7.39
CA GLN A 31 -3.48 13.02 -8.69
C GLN A 31 -4.93 13.50 -8.55
N ALA A 32 -5.66 12.96 -7.59
CA ALA A 32 -7.04 13.37 -7.37
C ALA A 32 -7.14 14.82 -6.92
N VAL A 33 -6.22 15.26 -6.05
CA VAL A 33 -6.19 16.66 -5.59
C VAL A 33 -5.88 17.58 -6.77
N ASP A 34 -4.95 17.20 -7.63
CA ASP A 34 -4.61 17.99 -8.82
C ASP A 34 -5.82 18.12 -9.76
N ARG A 35 -6.55 17.03 -9.97
CA ARG A 35 -7.74 17.05 -10.81
C ARG A 35 -8.86 17.88 -10.18
N TYR A 36 -8.97 17.84 -8.86
CA TYR A 36 -9.92 18.67 -8.13
C TYR A 36 -9.59 20.15 -8.36
N ARG A 37 -8.32 20.53 -8.24
CA ARG A 37 -7.89 21.92 -8.44
C ARG A 37 -8.12 22.38 -9.88
N ALA A 38 -8.03 21.44 -10.83
CA ALA A 38 -8.29 21.72 -12.25
C ALA A 38 -9.78 21.75 -12.58
N GLY A 39 -10.66 21.49 -11.63
CA GLY A 39 -12.11 21.49 -11.87
C GLY A 39 -12.63 20.23 -12.51
N GLU A 40 -11.83 19.16 -12.59
CA GLU A 40 -12.24 17.90 -13.20
C GLU A 40 -12.97 16.98 -12.24
N LEU A 41 -12.70 17.12 -10.95
CA LEU A 41 -13.35 16.35 -9.88
C LEU A 41 -13.97 17.32 -8.88
N ASP A 42 -15.05 16.89 -8.25
CA ASP A 42 -15.62 17.63 -7.14
C ASP A 42 -15.12 17.09 -5.79
N ALA A 43 -15.53 17.71 -4.72
CA ALA A 43 -15.08 17.32 -3.38
C ALA A 43 -15.54 15.90 -3.02
N PHE A 44 -16.70 15.48 -3.49
CA PHE A 44 -17.18 14.12 -3.22
C PHE A 44 -16.28 13.08 -3.91
N ASP A 45 -15.80 13.39 -5.12
CA ASP A 45 -14.88 12.49 -5.83
C ASP A 45 -13.58 12.33 -5.06
N VAL A 46 -13.03 13.43 -4.55
CA VAL A 46 -11.80 13.39 -3.75
C VAL A 46 -12.00 12.58 -2.47
N ASP A 47 -13.15 12.77 -1.82
CA ASP A 47 -13.49 12.04 -0.60
C ASP A 47 -13.52 10.53 -0.84
N GLN A 48 -14.07 10.10 -1.98
CA GLN A 48 -14.07 8.68 -2.35
C GLN A 48 -12.66 8.14 -2.56
N VAL A 49 -11.78 8.94 -3.15
CA VAL A 49 -10.37 8.57 -3.33
C VAL A 49 -9.69 8.39 -1.97
N LEU A 50 -9.99 9.27 -1.01
CA LEU A 50 -9.43 9.17 0.34
C LEU A 50 -9.92 7.91 1.05
N PHE A 51 -11.18 7.54 0.89
CA PHE A 51 -11.69 6.29 1.45
C PHE A 51 -10.98 5.08 0.83
N GLN A 52 -10.78 5.09 -0.48
CA GLN A 52 -10.08 3.99 -1.14
C GLN A 52 -8.63 3.91 -0.68
N TYR A 53 -7.96 5.06 -0.56
CA TYR A 53 -6.62 5.13 -0.01
C TYR A 53 -6.57 4.48 1.38
N SER A 54 -7.50 4.85 2.23
CA SER A 54 -7.54 4.37 3.61
C SER A 54 -7.69 2.84 3.66
N ARG A 55 -8.60 2.29 2.84
CA ARG A 55 -8.78 0.83 2.77
C ARG A 55 -7.52 0.14 2.25
N ALA A 56 -6.92 0.69 1.19
CA ALA A 56 -5.71 0.10 0.61
C ALA A 56 -4.54 0.15 1.58
N ALA A 57 -4.34 1.29 2.23
CA ALA A 57 -3.25 1.46 3.19
C ALA A 57 -3.41 0.51 4.38
N LYS A 58 -4.63 0.29 4.83
CA LYS A 58 -4.92 -0.62 5.94
C LYS A 58 -4.57 -2.07 5.55
N GLU A 59 -4.96 -2.51 4.36
CA GLU A 59 -4.67 -3.87 3.92
C GLU A 59 -3.17 -4.08 3.71
N LEU A 60 -2.51 -3.07 3.16
CA LEU A 60 -1.06 -3.10 3.01
C LEU A 60 -0.38 -3.19 4.38
N TRP A 61 -0.82 -2.39 5.34
CA TRP A 61 -0.29 -2.41 6.70
C TRP A 61 -0.44 -3.81 7.32
N LYS A 62 -1.61 -4.42 7.15
CA LYS A 62 -1.86 -5.76 7.68
C LYS A 62 -0.88 -6.77 7.09
N PHE A 63 -0.68 -6.74 5.79
CA PHE A 63 0.26 -7.65 5.14
C PHE A 63 1.66 -7.48 5.72
N CYS A 64 2.10 -6.24 5.89
CA CYS A 64 3.47 -5.95 6.32
C CYS A 64 3.69 -6.17 7.82
N ASN A 65 2.63 -6.17 8.64
CA ASN A 65 2.78 -6.16 10.09
C ASN A 65 2.12 -7.31 10.83
N THR A 66 1.28 -8.12 10.17
CA THR A 66 0.61 -9.23 10.85
C THR A 66 1.24 -10.58 10.52
N LEU A 67 1.97 -10.69 9.43
CA LEU A 67 2.71 -11.91 9.11
C LEU A 67 4.04 -11.89 9.84
N GLN A 68 4.57 -13.08 10.10
CA GLN A 68 5.93 -13.20 10.57
C GLN A 68 6.85 -12.55 9.53
N VAL A 69 7.83 -11.78 9.99
CA VAL A 69 8.60 -10.91 9.09
C VAL A 69 9.35 -11.70 8.02
N GLU A 70 9.87 -12.87 8.36
CA GLU A 70 10.58 -13.70 7.37
C GLU A 70 9.64 -14.23 6.30
N VAL A 71 8.39 -14.54 6.69
CA VAL A 71 7.36 -15.00 5.75
C VAL A 71 6.98 -13.87 4.80
N ALA A 72 6.73 -12.68 5.34
CA ALA A 72 6.40 -11.52 4.53
C ALA A 72 7.53 -11.20 3.55
N ALA A 73 8.77 -11.23 4.02
CA ALA A 73 9.94 -10.96 3.16
C ALA A 73 10.05 -11.98 2.04
N GLN A 74 9.77 -13.25 2.33
CA GLN A 74 9.82 -14.30 1.32
C GLN A 74 8.74 -14.09 0.25
N VAL A 75 7.53 -13.77 0.66
CA VAL A 75 6.44 -13.48 -0.28
C VAL A 75 6.82 -12.30 -1.18
N ILE A 76 7.37 -11.23 -0.60
CA ILE A 76 7.80 -10.07 -1.36
C ILE A 76 8.86 -10.44 -2.40
N ARG A 77 9.79 -11.31 -2.02
CA ARG A 77 10.89 -11.70 -2.90
C ARG A 77 10.42 -12.60 -4.03
N GLU A 78 9.49 -13.52 -3.75
CA GLU A 78 9.08 -14.53 -4.71
C GLU A 78 7.89 -14.11 -5.55
N GLN A 79 6.91 -13.48 -4.94
CA GLN A 79 5.69 -13.10 -5.62
C GLN A 79 5.04 -11.93 -4.90
N PRO A 80 5.63 -10.73 -5.06
CA PRO A 80 5.17 -9.57 -4.30
C PRO A 80 3.73 -9.22 -4.63
N PRO A 81 2.88 -9.05 -3.62
CA PRO A 81 1.52 -8.58 -3.85
C PRO A 81 1.55 -7.20 -4.50
N SER A 82 0.60 -6.96 -5.38
CA SER A 82 0.49 -5.70 -6.09
C SER A 82 -0.97 -5.26 -6.16
N ASP A 83 -1.19 -4.11 -6.77
CA ASP A 83 -2.54 -3.60 -7.03
C ASP A 83 -3.36 -3.37 -5.76
N TRP A 84 -2.69 -2.89 -4.71
CA TRP A 84 -3.37 -2.58 -3.45
C TRP A 84 -4.50 -1.59 -3.66
N TRP A 85 -4.30 -0.62 -4.54
CA TRP A 85 -5.32 0.36 -4.88
C TRP A 85 -6.56 -0.31 -5.45
N GLU A 86 -6.37 -1.17 -6.45
CA GLU A 86 -7.50 -1.84 -7.12
C GLU A 86 -8.23 -2.81 -6.19
N ARG A 87 -7.48 -3.49 -5.33
CA ARG A 87 -8.07 -4.40 -4.35
C ARG A 87 -8.99 -3.67 -3.38
N ALA A 88 -8.72 -2.39 -3.15
CA ALA A 88 -9.49 -1.57 -2.22
C ALA A 88 -10.61 -0.80 -2.92
N ALA A 89 -10.82 -1.01 -4.21
CA ALA A 89 -11.87 -0.33 -4.95
C ALA A 89 -13.24 -0.66 -4.36
N PRO A 90 -14.19 0.28 -4.41
CA PRO A 90 -15.54 0.02 -3.93
C PRO A 90 -16.16 -1.15 -4.67
N ARG A 91 -16.86 -2.01 -3.93
CA ARG A 91 -17.56 -3.12 -4.55
C ARG A 91 -18.77 -2.58 -5.30
N GLN A 92 -18.88 -3.02 -6.54
CA GLN A 92 -20.07 -2.70 -7.33
C GLN A 92 -21.05 -3.86 -7.23
N ARG A 93 -22.28 -3.52 -7.12
CA ARG A 93 -23.35 -4.51 -7.08
C ARG A 93 -23.95 -4.69 -8.47
#